data_0186c4d9b8fe00517ef44295257c8c28
#
_entry.id   0186c4d9b8fe00517ef44295257c8c28
#
_cell.length_a   1.000
_cell.length_b   1.000
_cell.length_c   1.000
_cell.angle_alpha   90.00
_cell.angle_beta   90.00
_cell.angle_gamma   90.00
#
_symmetry.space_group_name_H-M   'P 1'
#
loop_
_entity.id
_entity.type
_entity.pdbx_description
1 polymer ?
#
loop_
_entity_poly.entity_id
_entity_poly.type
_entity_poly.pdbx_seq_one_letter_code
_entity_poly.pdbx_strand_id
1 'polypeptide(L)'
;VVLEAEGEHFCSGADLAEVNAPNGTKPRVGDIQRRLPRQAHRLIPAILSVQLPVVAIVRGIASGLGAHLALAADFTLASQTLRLSEPFVGRGFTPDSGG
;
A
#
# COMPACT_ATOMS: atom_id res chain seq x y z
N VAL A 1 -13.86 0.10 -12.41
CA VAL A 1 -12.89 1.03 -11.80
C VAL A 1 -11.49 0.66 -12.26
N VAL A 2 -10.67 1.64 -12.63
CA VAL A 2 -9.28 1.41 -12.99
C VAL A 2 -8.38 2.11 -11.97
N LEU A 3 -7.44 1.35 -11.39
CA LEU A 3 -6.38 1.84 -10.53
C LEU A 3 -5.08 1.89 -11.33
N GLU A 4 -4.57 3.07 -11.55
CA GLU A 4 -3.34 3.31 -12.29
C GLU A 4 -2.56 4.45 -11.63
N ALA A 5 -1.24 4.44 -11.73
CA ALA A 5 -0.39 5.52 -11.29
C ALA A 5 0.29 6.22 -12.47
N GLU A 6 0.55 7.50 -12.34
CA GLU A 6 1.44 8.22 -13.26
C GLU A 6 2.91 7.86 -12.98
N GLY A 7 3.79 8.02 -13.98
CA GLY A 7 5.22 7.77 -13.86
C GLY A 7 5.63 6.30 -14.00
N GLU A 8 6.83 5.97 -13.56
CA GLU A 8 7.46 4.67 -13.79
C GLU A 8 7.00 3.57 -12.81
N HIS A 9 6.48 3.95 -11.66
CA HIS A 9 6.15 3.05 -10.56
C HIS A 9 4.69 3.15 -10.17
N PHE A 10 4.11 2.05 -9.69
CA PHE A 10 2.71 2.02 -9.27
C PHE A 10 2.52 2.65 -7.89
N CYS A 11 3.17 2.09 -6.86
CA CYS A 11 3.07 2.63 -5.50
C CYS A 11 4.17 2.03 -4.61
N SER A 12 4.94 2.88 -3.97
CA SER A 12 6.03 2.46 -3.07
C SER A 12 5.60 2.20 -1.62
N GLY A 13 4.30 2.36 -1.31
CA GLY A 13 3.76 2.19 0.04
C GLY A 13 3.72 3.48 0.84
N ALA A 14 3.95 3.38 2.16
CA ALA A 14 3.92 4.53 3.05
C ALA A 14 5.04 5.54 2.76
N ASP A 15 4.75 6.83 2.92
CA ASP A 15 5.75 7.88 2.83
C ASP A 15 6.69 7.83 4.04
N LEU A 16 7.87 7.25 3.80
CA LEU A 16 8.90 7.10 4.84
C LEU A 16 9.56 8.44 5.21
N ALA A 17 9.51 9.43 4.35
CA ALA A 17 10.05 10.77 4.66
C ALA A 17 9.17 11.45 5.72
N GLU A 18 7.85 11.33 5.60
CA GLU A 18 6.92 11.83 6.62
C GLU A 18 7.04 11.05 7.93
N VAL A 19 7.13 9.73 7.86
CA VAL A 19 7.23 8.85 9.05
C VAL A 19 8.54 9.08 9.81
N ASN A 20 9.64 9.39 9.12
CA ASN A 20 10.97 9.58 9.70
C ASN A 20 11.39 11.07 9.80
N ALA A 21 10.46 12.02 9.67
CA ALA A 21 10.78 13.44 9.69
C ALA A 21 11.52 13.83 10.99
N PRO A 22 12.71 14.46 10.90
CA PRO A 22 13.55 14.73 12.06
C PRO A 22 12.95 15.74 13.06
N ASN A 23 11.97 16.53 12.61
CA ASN A 23 11.23 17.52 13.42
C ASN A 23 9.86 17.05 13.86
N GLY A 24 9.47 15.83 13.50
CA GLY A 24 8.23 15.21 13.98
C GLY A 24 8.42 14.75 15.41
N THR A 25 7.46 15.06 16.27
CA THR A 25 7.32 14.40 17.57
C THR A 25 7.31 12.89 17.28
N LYS A 26 8.30 12.14 17.78
CA LYS A 26 8.31 10.67 17.63
C LYS A 26 6.93 10.15 18.02
N PRO A 27 6.26 9.40 17.13
CA PRO A 27 4.95 8.83 17.46
C PRO A 27 5.10 8.05 18.76
N ARG A 28 4.22 8.30 19.72
CA ARG A 28 4.21 7.53 20.95
C ARG A 28 3.91 6.07 20.63
N VAL A 29 4.49 5.17 21.41
CA VAL A 29 4.14 3.76 21.35
C VAL A 29 2.61 3.64 21.41
N GLY A 30 2.00 3.03 20.40
CA GLY A 30 0.54 2.93 20.26
C GLY A 30 -0.13 3.96 19.34
N ASP A 31 0.54 5.04 18.92
CA ASP A 31 -0.03 5.97 17.92
C ASP A 31 -0.26 5.29 16.57
N ILE A 32 0.64 4.40 16.17
CA ILE A 32 0.50 3.59 14.97
C ILE A 32 -0.78 2.73 15.06
N GLN A 33 -0.99 2.04 16.18
CA GLN A 33 -2.20 1.22 16.40
C GLN A 33 -3.49 2.02 16.37
N ARG A 34 -3.46 3.31 16.69
CA ARG A 34 -4.65 4.19 16.64
C ARG A 34 -4.89 4.78 15.26
N ARG A 35 -3.83 5.05 14.50
CA ARG A 35 -3.91 5.68 13.17
C ARG A 35 -4.19 4.68 12.06
N LEU A 36 -3.51 3.54 12.05
CA LEU A 36 -3.66 2.53 10.98
C LEU A 36 -5.10 2.08 10.77
N PRO A 37 -5.91 1.72 11.81
CA PRO A 37 -7.30 1.31 11.61
C PRO A 37 -8.19 2.40 11.01
N ARG A 38 -7.84 3.67 11.23
CA ARG A 38 -8.62 4.82 10.73
C ARG A 38 -8.22 5.27 9.33
N GLN A 39 -7.07 4.85 8.85
CA GLN A 39 -6.48 5.27 7.57
C GLN A 39 -6.22 4.06 6.66
N ALA A 40 -5.02 3.48 6.73
CA ALA A 40 -4.57 2.43 5.81
C ALA A 40 -5.46 1.17 5.85
N HIS A 41 -5.89 0.74 7.05
CA HIS A 41 -6.72 -0.45 7.19
C HIS A 41 -8.14 -0.32 6.61
N ARG A 42 -8.56 0.87 6.22
CA ARG A 42 -9.86 1.07 5.55
C ARG A 42 -9.78 0.96 4.04
N LEU A 43 -8.58 1.10 3.49
CA LEU A 43 -8.39 1.22 2.05
C LEU A 43 -8.65 -0.10 1.33
N ILE A 44 -8.02 -1.17 1.78
CA ILE A 44 -8.20 -2.49 1.15
C ILE A 44 -9.64 -3.00 1.29
N PRO A 45 -10.27 -2.97 2.49
CA PRO A 45 -11.69 -3.30 2.59
C PRO A 45 -12.61 -2.43 1.73
N ALA A 46 -12.28 -1.15 1.55
CA ALA A 46 -13.05 -0.28 0.66
C ALA A 46 -12.98 -0.74 -0.79
N ILE A 47 -11.81 -1.13 -1.29
CA ILE A 47 -11.65 -1.69 -2.64
C ILE A 47 -12.43 -2.99 -2.78
N LEU A 48 -12.29 -3.91 -1.83
CA LEU A 48 -12.97 -5.21 -1.85
C LEU A 48 -14.51 -5.09 -1.76
N SER A 49 -15.02 -3.97 -1.23
CA SER A 49 -16.47 -3.72 -1.12
C SER A 49 -17.06 -2.98 -2.31
N VAL A 50 -16.27 -2.57 -3.28
CA VAL A 50 -16.77 -1.93 -4.51
C VAL A 50 -17.57 -2.94 -5.32
N GLN A 51 -18.81 -2.59 -5.65
CA GLN A 51 -19.72 -3.45 -6.43
C GLN A 51 -19.54 -3.29 -7.96
N LEU A 52 -18.37 -2.89 -8.39
CA LEU A 52 -17.97 -2.75 -9.80
C LEU A 52 -16.63 -3.47 -9.98
N PRO A 53 -16.36 -4.05 -11.15
CA PRO A 53 -15.06 -4.63 -11.44
C PRO A 53 -13.94 -3.60 -11.22
N VAL A 54 -12.92 -3.99 -10.48
CA VAL A 54 -11.73 -3.18 -10.22
C VAL A 54 -10.56 -3.80 -10.96
N VAL A 55 -9.89 -3.00 -11.79
CA VAL A 55 -8.71 -3.40 -12.57
C VAL A 55 -7.53 -2.56 -12.13
N ALA A 56 -6.44 -3.19 -11.71
CA ALA A 56 -5.18 -2.51 -11.43
C ALA A 56 -4.22 -2.64 -12.63
N ILE A 57 -3.69 -1.51 -13.10
CA ILE A 57 -2.64 -1.47 -14.13
C ILE A 57 -1.32 -1.16 -13.44
N VAL A 58 -0.46 -2.16 -13.33
CA VAL A 58 0.69 -2.12 -12.43
C VAL A 58 2.00 -2.22 -13.21
N ARG A 59 2.87 -1.22 -13.03
CA ARG A 59 4.23 -1.20 -13.60
C ARG A 59 5.27 -0.78 -12.57
N GLY A 60 6.52 -1.15 -12.80
CA GLY A 60 7.63 -0.78 -11.92
C GLY A 60 7.44 -1.31 -10.50
N ILE A 61 7.61 -0.49 -9.49
CA ILE A 61 7.54 -0.89 -8.08
C ILE A 61 6.09 -0.84 -7.57
N ALA A 62 5.68 -1.93 -6.91
CA ALA A 62 4.51 -1.99 -6.05
C ALA A 62 4.94 -2.64 -4.72
N SER A 63 5.01 -1.86 -3.64
CA SER A 63 5.64 -2.27 -2.37
C SER A 63 4.75 -2.03 -1.16
N GLY A 64 4.70 -2.97 -0.24
CA GLY A 64 3.88 -2.91 0.96
C GLY A 64 2.41 -2.62 0.63
N LEU A 65 1.84 -1.53 1.15
CA LEU A 65 0.47 -1.13 0.82
C LEU A 65 0.23 -1.03 -0.70
N GLY A 66 1.24 -0.62 -1.49
CA GLY A 66 1.13 -0.59 -2.95
C GLY A 66 0.96 -1.97 -3.59
N ALA A 67 1.62 -2.99 -3.04
CA ALA A 67 1.41 -4.38 -3.46
C ALA A 67 0.01 -4.86 -3.09
N HIS A 68 -0.45 -4.57 -1.87
CA HIS A 68 -1.81 -4.93 -1.42
C HIS A 68 -2.90 -4.26 -2.27
N LEU A 69 -2.71 -3.00 -2.67
CA LEU A 69 -3.63 -2.30 -3.59
C LEU A 69 -3.74 -3.03 -4.93
N ALA A 70 -2.61 -3.44 -5.50
CA ALA A 70 -2.59 -4.18 -6.75
C ALA A 70 -3.29 -5.53 -6.63
N LEU A 71 -3.06 -6.25 -5.53
CA LEU A 71 -3.62 -7.58 -5.27
C LEU A 71 -5.09 -7.55 -4.83
N ALA A 72 -5.59 -6.44 -4.31
CA ALA A 72 -7.00 -6.28 -3.93
C ALA A 72 -7.94 -6.03 -5.13
N ALA A 73 -7.41 -5.76 -6.31
CA ALA A 73 -8.19 -5.61 -7.53
C ALA A 73 -8.70 -6.97 -8.02
N ASP A 74 -9.85 -6.98 -8.72
CA ASP A 74 -10.38 -8.21 -9.35
C ASP A 74 -9.46 -8.72 -10.47
N PHE A 75 -8.80 -7.78 -11.17
CA PHE A 75 -7.83 -8.07 -12.22
C PHE A 75 -6.60 -7.19 -12.07
N THR A 76 -5.43 -7.80 -12.15
CA THR A 76 -4.15 -7.08 -12.16
C THR A 76 -3.45 -7.27 -13.50
N LEU A 77 -3.35 -6.19 -14.27
CA LEU A 77 -2.57 -6.15 -15.51
C LEU A 77 -1.14 -5.70 -15.17
N ALA A 78 -0.22 -6.63 -15.18
CA ALA A 78 1.16 -6.42 -14.80
C ALA A 78 2.06 -6.18 -16.02
N SER A 79 2.87 -5.14 -16.00
CA SER A 79 3.94 -4.97 -16.97
C SER A 79 5.11 -5.91 -16.67
N GLN A 80 5.97 -6.15 -17.66
CA GLN A 80 7.20 -6.93 -17.48
C GLN A 80 8.20 -6.28 -16.50
N THR A 81 8.04 -4.99 -16.21
CA THR A 81 8.87 -4.25 -15.26
C THR A 81 8.37 -4.33 -13.84
N LEU A 82 7.22 -4.99 -13.59
CA LEU A 82 6.65 -5.09 -12.25
C LEU A 82 7.61 -5.78 -11.28
N ARG A 83 7.78 -5.16 -10.12
CA ARG A 83 8.45 -5.69 -8.94
C ARG A 83 7.54 -5.54 -7.73
N LEU A 84 6.92 -6.64 -7.32
CA LEU A 84 6.18 -6.73 -6.08
C LEU A 84 7.15 -6.95 -4.91
N SER A 85 6.95 -6.24 -3.81
CA SER A 85 7.75 -6.46 -2.61
C SER A 85 6.92 -6.27 -1.33
N GLU A 86 7.20 -7.12 -0.34
CA GLU A 86 6.61 -7.13 0.99
C GLU A 86 7.73 -6.88 2.03
N PRO A 87 8.12 -5.62 2.27
CA PRO A 87 9.32 -5.30 3.05
C PRO A 87 9.13 -5.42 4.57
N PHE A 88 8.00 -5.93 5.03
CA PHE A 88 7.61 -5.95 6.44
C PHE A 88 8.56 -6.75 7.30
N VAL A 89 8.87 -7.99 6.92
CA VAL A 89 9.75 -8.88 7.71
C VAL A 89 11.14 -8.28 7.89
N GLY A 90 11.72 -7.70 6.84
CA GLY A 90 13.02 -7.04 6.91
C GLY A 90 13.06 -5.81 7.84
N ARG A 91 11.90 -5.31 8.24
CA ARG A 91 11.73 -4.17 9.16
C ARG A 91 11.15 -4.56 10.52
N GLY A 92 10.98 -5.86 10.78
CA GLY A 92 10.42 -6.37 12.03
C GLY A 92 8.91 -6.11 12.19
N PHE A 93 8.19 -5.94 11.07
CA PHE A 93 6.73 -5.79 11.05
C PHE A 93 6.05 -7.01 10.46
N THR A 94 4.79 -7.20 10.83
CA THR A 94 3.87 -8.07 10.11
C THR A 94 3.17 -7.26 9.01
N PRO A 95 2.66 -7.90 7.93
CA PRO A 95 1.78 -7.22 6.98
C PRO A 95 0.60 -6.58 7.72
N ASP A 96 0.38 -5.28 7.50
CA ASP A 96 -0.57 -4.49 8.29
C ASP A 96 -1.71 -3.88 7.45
N SER A 97 -1.67 -4.06 6.15
CA SER A 97 -2.60 -3.42 5.21
C SER A 97 -3.47 -4.42 4.45
N GLY A 98 -3.64 -5.63 4.97
CA GLY A 98 -4.51 -6.66 4.40
C GLY A 98 -3.79 -7.70 3.54
N GLY A 99 -2.46 -7.78 3.63
CA GLY A 99 -1.65 -8.83 2.99
C GLY A 99 -1.68 -10.15 3.73
#